data_19ce8b364974f599b7d11aa26be81662
#
_entry.id   19ce8b364974f599b7d11aa26be81662
#
_cell.length_a   1.000
_cell.length_b   1.000
_cell.length_c   1.000
_cell.angle_alpha   90.00
_cell.angle_beta   90.00
_cell.angle_gamma   90.00
#
_symmetry.space_group_name_H-M   'P 1'
#
loop_
_entity.id
_entity.type
_entity.pdbx_description
1 polymer ?
#
loop_
_entity_poly.entity_id
_entity_poly.type
_entity_poly.pdbx_seq_one_letter_code
_entity_poly.pdbx_strand_id
1 'polypeptide(L)'
;HLIAIALAAGIIINWDDISDLSSEIPLLARVYPNGQADINHFHAAGGTGFLFRQLLNAGYMHGSARTVWGDNFFDYVKESFIENGAINWRESPKESLDESVVVPVKKAFSKEGGIKLLKGNLGRAIIKVSAVMHENLIVEAPAVVIDEQSQLLPMFEAGELDRDCVVVIRYQGPKANGMPELHKLTPYLGILQDRGYSVALVTDGRMSGASGKVPAAIHVSPEAVSYTHLTLPTISC
;
A
#
# COMPACT_ATOMS: atom_id res chain seq x y z
N HIS A 1 -10.46 -3.42 -2.77
CA HIS A 1 -11.50 -3.18 -3.79
C HIS A 1 -11.34 -4.09 -5.01
N LEU A 2 -10.14 -4.29 -5.58
CA LEU A 2 -9.93 -5.12 -6.78
C LEU A 2 -10.47 -6.53 -6.64
N ILE A 3 -10.22 -7.20 -5.50
CA ILE A 3 -10.73 -8.54 -5.23
C ILE A 3 -12.27 -8.56 -5.21
N ALA A 4 -12.89 -7.55 -4.57
CA ALA A 4 -14.36 -7.46 -4.52
C ALA A 4 -14.97 -7.16 -5.90
N ILE A 5 -14.33 -6.32 -6.71
CA ILE A 5 -14.76 -6.02 -8.08
C ILE A 5 -14.62 -7.25 -8.97
N ALA A 6 -13.51 -7.97 -8.88
CA ALA A 6 -13.29 -9.20 -9.63
C ALA A 6 -14.35 -10.25 -9.27
N LEU A 7 -14.64 -10.46 -7.99
CA LEU A 7 -15.65 -11.38 -7.52
C LEU A 7 -17.05 -11.02 -8.05
N ALA A 8 -17.40 -9.72 -8.06
CA ALA A 8 -18.66 -9.25 -8.63
C ALA A 8 -18.76 -9.49 -10.15
N ALA A 9 -17.62 -9.54 -10.84
CA ALA A 9 -17.51 -9.88 -12.26
C ALA A 9 -17.39 -11.39 -12.52
N GLY A 10 -17.48 -12.23 -11.48
CA GLY A 10 -17.29 -13.70 -11.59
C GLY A 10 -15.84 -14.14 -11.77
N ILE A 11 -14.89 -13.26 -11.49
CA ILE A 11 -13.45 -13.53 -11.59
C ILE A 11 -12.90 -13.78 -10.18
N ILE A 12 -12.25 -14.92 -9.99
CA ILE A 12 -11.65 -15.28 -8.71
C ILE A 12 -10.20 -14.83 -8.71
N ILE A 13 -9.90 -13.82 -7.90
CA ILE A 13 -8.55 -13.43 -7.49
C ILE A 13 -8.49 -13.35 -5.98
N ASN A 14 -7.34 -13.60 -5.42
CA ASN A 14 -7.12 -13.60 -3.98
C ASN A 14 -5.85 -12.82 -3.61
N TRP A 15 -5.50 -12.80 -2.33
CA TRP A 15 -4.34 -12.07 -1.86
C TRP A 15 -3.01 -12.74 -2.22
N ASP A 16 -2.99 -14.06 -2.41
CA ASP A 16 -1.80 -14.76 -2.88
C ASP A 16 -1.47 -14.28 -4.31
N ASP A 17 -2.48 -14.20 -5.22
CA ASP A 17 -2.30 -13.66 -6.59
C ASP A 17 -1.72 -12.23 -6.58
N ILE A 18 -2.22 -11.37 -5.69
CA ILE A 18 -1.70 -9.99 -5.56
C ILE A 18 -0.27 -9.98 -5.05
N SER A 19 0.06 -10.85 -4.10
CA SER A 19 1.41 -10.98 -3.57
C SER A 19 2.39 -11.50 -4.62
N ASP A 20 1.98 -12.50 -5.38
CA ASP A 20 2.78 -13.10 -6.45
C ASP A 20 3.08 -12.06 -7.55
N LEU A 21 2.07 -11.33 -8.00
CA LEU A 21 2.26 -10.22 -8.94
C LEU A 21 3.21 -9.15 -8.38
N SER A 22 3.09 -8.81 -7.10
CA SER A 22 3.97 -7.83 -6.46
C SER A 22 5.41 -8.32 -6.36
N SER A 23 5.65 -9.63 -6.26
CA SER A 23 7.01 -10.18 -6.23
C SER A 23 7.69 -10.20 -7.60
N GLU A 24 6.91 -10.23 -8.68
CA GLU A 24 7.43 -10.28 -10.04
C GLU A 24 7.61 -8.89 -10.67
N ILE A 25 6.75 -7.93 -10.33
CA ILE A 25 6.77 -6.60 -10.96
C ILE A 25 7.70 -5.67 -10.19
N PRO A 26 8.75 -5.14 -10.83
CA PRO A 26 9.73 -4.29 -10.16
C PRO A 26 9.16 -2.92 -9.77
N LEU A 27 9.73 -2.31 -8.74
CA LEU A 27 9.40 -0.95 -8.32
C LEU A 27 10.10 0.06 -9.23
N LEU A 28 9.33 0.76 -10.05
CA LEU A 28 9.84 1.71 -11.04
C LEU A 28 9.61 3.18 -10.68
N ALA A 29 8.76 3.47 -9.68
CA ALA A 29 8.44 4.84 -9.30
C ALA A 29 8.55 5.06 -7.80
N ARG A 30 9.13 6.20 -7.42
CA ARG A 30 9.26 6.66 -6.04
C ARG A 30 8.50 7.97 -5.84
N VAL A 31 7.22 7.83 -5.53
CA VAL A 31 6.32 8.93 -5.16
C VAL A 31 5.98 8.79 -3.68
N TYR A 32 5.80 9.91 -2.99
CA TYR A 32 5.48 9.88 -1.56
C TYR A 32 4.40 8.82 -1.21
N PRO A 33 4.60 7.98 -0.20
CA PRO A 33 5.68 7.98 0.81
C PRO A 33 6.93 7.16 0.43
N ASN A 34 7.01 6.55 -0.75
CA ASN A 34 8.17 5.75 -1.18
C ASN A 34 9.39 6.62 -1.56
N GLY A 35 9.18 7.90 -1.78
CA GLY A 35 10.16 8.90 -2.16
C GLY A 35 9.68 10.28 -1.76
N GLN A 36 10.42 11.31 -2.15
CA GLN A 36 10.11 12.71 -1.83
C GLN A 36 9.22 13.39 -2.89
N ALA A 37 9.11 12.79 -4.07
CA ALA A 37 8.35 13.35 -5.19
C ALA A 37 6.83 13.28 -4.94
N ASP A 38 6.12 14.28 -5.42
CA ASP A 38 4.67 14.27 -5.54
C ASP A 38 4.22 13.81 -6.94
N ILE A 39 2.92 13.84 -7.19
CA ILE A 39 2.32 13.44 -8.48
C ILE A 39 2.73 14.39 -9.62
N ASN A 40 2.97 15.67 -9.34
CA ASN A 40 3.40 16.62 -10.37
C ASN A 40 4.85 16.32 -10.80
N HIS A 41 5.72 16.02 -9.85
CA HIS A 41 7.08 15.55 -10.14
C HIS A 41 7.07 14.23 -10.93
N PHE A 42 6.21 13.29 -10.54
CA PHE A 42 6.05 12.05 -11.28
C PHE A 42 5.60 12.29 -12.73
N HIS A 43 4.62 13.16 -12.93
CA HIS A 43 4.17 13.54 -14.28
C HIS A 43 5.30 14.19 -15.08
N ALA A 44 6.04 15.15 -14.48
CA ALA A 44 7.17 15.82 -15.11
C ALA A 44 8.33 14.88 -15.46
N ALA A 45 8.54 13.82 -14.66
CA ALA A 45 9.57 12.80 -14.91
C ALA A 45 9.25 11.83 -16.06
N GLY A 46 8.02 11.84 -16.59
CA GLY A 46 7.55 10.98 -17.68
C GLY A 46 6.18 10.34 -17.41
N GLY A 47 5.72 10.39 -16.18
CA GLY A 47 4.36 10.03 -15.78
C GLY A 47 3.96 8.59 -16.06
N THR A 48 2.65 8.39 -16.10
CA THR A 48 2.05 7.07 -16.35
C THR A 48 2.36 6.53 -17.74
N GLY A 49 2.45 7.40 -18.75
CA GLY A 49 2.74 6.98 -20.12
C GLY A 49 4.13 6.35 -20.25
N PHE A 50 5.16 6.94 -19.63
CA PHE A 50 6.48 6.35 -19.55
C PHE A 50 6.45 5.03 -18.77
N LEU A 51 5.83 5.02 -17.59
CA LEU A 51 5.74 3.82 -16.74
C LEU A 51 5.10 2.64 -17.48
N PHE A 52 3.95 2.86 -18.10
CA PHE A 52 3.24 1.81 -18.84
C PHE A 52 4.05 1.33 -20.03
N ARG A 53 4.73 2.23 -20.75
CA ARG A 53 5.64 1.83 -21.82
C ARG A 53 6.74 0.89 -21.33
N GLN A 54 7.34 1.20 -20.17
CA GLN A 54 8.37 0.34 -19.59
C GLN A 54 7.82 -1.05 -19.24
N LEU A 55 6.65 -1.12 -18.61
CA LEU A 55 6.01 -2.38 -18.23
C LEU A 55 5.56 -3.20 -19.42
N LEU A 56 4.96 -2.57 -20.45
CA LEU A 56 4.54 -3.23 -21.70
C LEU A 56 5.75 -3.80 -22.46
N ASN A 57 6.80 -3.01 -22.63
CA ASN A 57 8.01 -3.43 -23.35
C ASN A 57 8.75 -4.55 -22.63
N ALA A 58 8.66 -4.64 -21.32
CA ALA A 58 9.27 -5.69 -20.52
C ALA A 58 8.38 -6.94 -20.34
N GLY A 59 7.14 -6.91 -20.86
CA GLY A 59 6.21 -8.03 -20.77
C GLY A 59 5.48 -8.15 -19.42
N TYR A 60 5.55 -7.13 -18.57
CA TYR A 60 4.84 -7.11 -17.29
C TYR A 60 3.37 -6.68 -17.41
N MET A 61 2.93 -6.25 -18.58
CA MET A 61 1.54 -5.89 -18.87
C MET A 61 1.08 -6.46 -20.20
N HIS A 62 -0.20 -6.82 -20.28
CA HIS A 62 -0.82 -7.33 -21.48
C HIS A 62 -1.28 -6.19 -22.40
N GLY A 63 -0.53 -5.94 -23.47
CA GLY A 63 -0.86 -4.89 -24.44
C GLY A 63 -2.19 -5.10 -25.17
N SER A 64 -2.63 -6.37 -25.31
CA SER A 64 -3.92 -6.74 -25.92
C SER A 64 -5.13 -6.59 -24.98
N ALA A 65 -4.93 -6.12 -23.74
CA ALA A 65 -6.03 -5.92 -22.81
C ALA A 65 -7.00 -4.84 -23.35
N ARG A 66 -8.29 -5.19 -23.41
CA ARG A 66 -9.36 -4.26 -23.77
C ARG A 66 -9.56 -3.24 -22.64
N THR A 67 -9.71 -1.98 -23.03
CA THR A 67 -9.87 -0.87 -22.07
C THR A 67 -11.09 -0.02 -22.44
N VAL A 68 -11.45 0.92 -21.58
CA VAL A 68 -12.49 1.91 -21.86
C VAL A 68 -12.11 2.88 -22.99
N TRP A 69 -10.82 2.98 -23.31
CA TRP A 69 -10.32 3.86 -24.37
C TRP A 69 -10.23 3.17 -25.74
N GLY A 70 -10.01 1.86 -25.76
CA GLY A 70 -9.88 1.09 -27.00
C GLY A 70 -9.62 -0.39 -26.79
N ASP A 71 -9.37 -1.07 -27.88
CA ASP A 71 -9.17 -2.53 -27.90
C ASP A 71 -7.77 -2.98 -27.50
N ASN A 72 -6.92 -2.07 -27.05
CA ASN A 72 -5.57 -2.38 -26.58
C ASN A 72 -5.12 -1.39 -25.51
N PHE A 73 -4.03 -1.73 -24.80
CA PHE A 73 -3.47 -0.91 -23.75
C PHE A 73 -2.39 0.08 -24.23
N PHE A 74 -1.95 -0.02 -25.48
CA PHE A 74 -0.85 0.81 -26.01
C PHE A 74 -1.22 2.30 -26.11
N ASP A 75 -2.50 2.66 -26.16
CA ASP A 75 -2.91 4.07 -26.13
C ASP A 75 -2.59 4.78 -24.81
N TYR A 76 -2.43 4.03 -23.71
CA TYR A 76 -2.06 4.57 -22.40
C TYR A 76 -0.57 4.93 -22.25
N VAL A 77 0.26 4.69 -23.28
CA VAL A 77 1.65 5.18 -23.31
C VAL A 77 1.76 6.64 -23.79
N LYS A 78 0.64 7.25 -24.11
CA LYS A 78 0.54 8.67 -24.46
C LYS A 78 0.29 9.52 -23.21
N GLU A 79 0.65 10.79 -23.29
CA GLU A 79 0.32 11.77 -22.27
C GLU A 79 -0.63 12.84 -22.82
N SER A 80 -1.55 13.30 -21.97
CA SER A 80 -2.43 14.40 -22.31
C SER A 80 -1.77 15.74 -22.03
N PHE A 81 -2.07 16.74 -22.86
CA PHE A 81 -1.70 18.12 -22.65
C PHE A 81 -2.81 19.06 -23.13
N ILE A 82 -2.79 20.32 -22.65
CA ILE A 82 -3.76 21.32 -23.07
C ILE A 82 -3.11 22.22 -24.11
N GLU A 83 -3.77 22.36 -25.25
CA GLU A 83 -3.40 23.28 -26.31
C GLU A 83 -4.65 23.97 -26.85
N ASN A 84 -4.63 25.31 -26.89
CA ASN A 84 -5.77 26.14 -27.31
C ASN A 84 -7.09 25.82 -26.57
N GLY A 85 -7.01 25.46 -25.29
CA GLY A 85 -8.16 25.11 -24.45
C GLY A 85 -8.75 23.72 -24.70
N ALA A 86 -8.13 22.92 -25.57
CA ALA A 86 -8.52 21.54 -25.85
C ALA A 86 -7.49 20.54 -25.31
N ILE A 87 -7.96 19.36 -24.90
CA ILE A 87 -7.09 18.24 -24.51
C ILE A 87 -6.59 17.56 -25.77
N ASN A 88 -5.29 17.50 -25.91
CA ASN A 88 -4.56 16.81 -26.97
C ASN A 88 -3.70 15.69 -26.38
N TRP A 89 -3.22 14.79 -27.21
CA TRP A 89 -2.41 13.64 -26.82
C TRP A 89 -1.13 13.62 -27.63
N ARG A 90 -0.03 13.36 -26.94
CA ARG A 90 1.29 13.18 -27.54
C ARG A 90 1.99 11.94 -26.99
N GLU A 91 3.04 11.48 -27.66
CA GLU A 91 3.87 10.42 -27.12
C GLU A 91 4.51 10.86 -25.82
N SER A 92 4.43 10.01 -24.79
CA SER A 92 5.15 10.25 -23.55
C SER A 92 6.68 10.14 -23.79
N PRO A 93 7.53 10.72 -22.94
CA PRO A 93 8.97 10.60 -23.05
C PRO A 93 9.41 9.14 -23.18
N LYS A 94 10.41 8.87 -24.04
CA LYS A 94 10.98 7.51 -24.23
C LYS A 94 11.94 7.15 -23.11
N GLU A 95 12.55 8.17 -22.48
CA GLU A 95 13.48 8.06 -21.37
C GLU A 95 12.91 8.80 -20.16
N SER A 96 13.33 8.40 -18.97
CA SER A 96 12.98 9.15 -17.77
C SER A 96 13.62 10.54 -17.82
N LEU A 97 12.85 11.56 -17.49
CA LEU A 97 13.33 12.92 -17.34
C LEU A 97 13.85 13.21 -15.92
N ASP A 98 13.54 12.33 -14.97
CA ASP A 98 14.09 12.35 -13.61
C ASP A 98 14.14 10.91 -13.04
N GLU A 99 15.33 10.31 -13.07
CA GLU A 99 15.57 8.96 -12.57
C GLU A 99 15.52 8.86 -11.04
N SER A 100 15.42 9.93 -10.30
CA SER A 100 15.15 9.87 -8.85
C SER A 100 13.68 9.57 -8.56
N VAL A 101 12.80 9.81 -9.52
CA VAL A 101 11.34 9.69 -9.40
C VAL A 101 10.79 8.46 -10.12
N VAL A 102 11.17 8.25 -11.38
CA VAL A 102 10.74 7.10 -12.18
C VAL A 102 11.91 6.60 -13.05
N VAL A 103 12.05 5.29 -13.14
CA VAL A 103 13.19 4.66 -13.83
C VAL A 103 12.74 3.60 -14.84
N PRO A 104 13.56 3.30 -15.85
CA PRO A 104 13.33 2.15 -16.72
C PRO A 104 13.50 0.84 -15.95
N VAL A 105 12.88 -0.24 -16.43
CA VAL A 105 12.93 -1.58 -15.79
C VAL A 105 14.35 -2.02 -15.48
N LYS A 106 15.32 -1.73 -16.35
CA LYS A 106 16.74 -2.10 -16.15
C LYS A 106 17.39 -1.43 -14.95
N LYS A 107 16.83 -0.31 -14.46
CA LYS A 107 17.31 0.47 -13.32
C LYS A 107 16.34 0.48 -12.16
N ALA A 108 15.43 -0.49 -12.08
CA ALA A 108 14.40 -0.56 -11.05
C ALA A 108 14.94 -0.29 -9.65
N PHE A 109 14.22 0.47 -8.84
CA PHE A 109 14.57 0.77 -7.45
C PHE A 109 14.55 -0.47 -6.55
N SER A 110 13.71 -1.44 -6.90
CA SER A 110 13.65 -2.77 -6.29
C SER A 110 13.23 -3.77 -7.37
N LYS A 111 13.72 -5.01 -7.24
CA LYS A 111 13.31 -6.11 -8.11
C LYS A 111 11.86 -6.55 -7.86
N GLU A 112 11.30 -6.20 -6.72
CA GLU A 112 9.96 -6.56 -6.28
C GLU A 112 9.13 -5.31 -6.03
N GLY A 113 7.82 -5.44 -6.11
CA GLY A 113 6.85 -4.42 -5.70
C GLY A 113 6.77 -4.26 -4.18
N GLY A 114 5.92 -3.34 -3.74
CA GLY A 114 5.88 -2.92 -2.35
C GLY A 114 4.83 -3.62 -1.49
N ILE A 115 4.14 -4.65 -1.98
CA ILE A 115 3.09 -5.37 -1.23
C ILE A 115 3.59 -6.77 -0.87
N LYS A 116 3.41 -7.14 0.40
CA LYS A 116 3.68 -8.50 0.89
C LYS A 116 2.45 -9.06 1.61
N LEU A 117 2.21 -10.35 1.43
CA LEU A 117 1.21 -11.10 2.19
C LEU A 117 1.87 -11.68 3.44
N LEU A 118 1.33 -11.31 4.60
CA LEU A 118 1.72 -11.87 5.88
C LEU A 118 0.81 -13.05 6.23
N LYS A 119 1.36 -14.09 6.82
CA LYS A 119 0.64 -15.26 7.33
C LYS A 119 1.13 -15.57 8.74
N GLY A 120 0.19 -15.77 9.67
CA GLY A 120 0.50 -16.05 11.07
C GLY A 120 -0.70 -16.59 11.83
N ASN A 121 -0.59 -16.66 13.15
CA ASN A 121 -1.63 -17.16 14.03
C ASN A 121 -2.90 -16.30 14.08
N LEU A 122 -2.80 -15.01 13.74
CA LEU A 122 -3.97 -14.13 13.58
C LEU A 122 -4.65 -14.29 12.20
N GLY A 123 -4.11 -15.11 11.32
CA GLY A 123 -4.61 -15.33 9.97
C GLY A 123 -3.70 -14.72 8.91
N ARG A 124 -4.27 -14.02 7.93
CA ARG A 124 -3.54 -13.38 6.83
C ARG A 124 -3.73 -11.88 6.86
N ALA A 125 -2.73 -11.13 6.45
CA ALA A 125 -2.77 -9.68 6.36
C ALA A 125 -1.93 -9.20 5.19
N ILE A 126 -2.07 -7.94 4.81
CA ILE A 126 -1.24 -7.29 3.80
C ILE A 126 -0.41 -6.21 4.47
N ILE A 127 0.85 -6.10 4.06
CA ILE A 127 1.71 -5.00 4.42
C ILE A 127 2.27 -4.34 3.18
N LYS A 128 2.38 -3.02 3.20
CA LYS A 128 3.13 -2.23 2.23
C LYS A 128 4.52 -1.97 2.79
N VAL A 129 5.53 -2.57 2.18
CA VAL A 129 6.92 -2.50 2.66
C VAL A 129 7.78 -1.46 1.95
N SER A 130 7.34 -0.95 0.79
CA SER A 130 8.16 -0.08 -0.06
C SER A 130 8.55 1.27 0.54
N ALA A 131 7.87 1.71 1.61
CA ALA A 131 8.16 2.96 2.32
C ALA A 131 8.62 2.73 3.77
N VAL A 132 8.69 1.48 4.22
CA VAL A 132 9.18 1.09 5.54
C VAL A 132 10.70 0.97 5.47
N MET A 133 11.41 1.62 6.39
CA MET A 133 12.86 1.48 6.48
C MET A 133 13.23 0.05 6.89
N HIS A 134 14.37 -0.44 6.38
CA HIS A 134 14.76 -1.84 6.55
C HIS A 134 14.84 -2.27 8.02
N GLU A 135 15.32 -1.41 8.90
CA GLU A 135 15.40 -1.64 10.35
C GLU A 135 14.03 -1.76 11.03
N ASN A 136 12.97 -1.26 10.41
CA ASN A 136 11.60 -1.29 10.93
C ASN A 136 10.75 -2.43 10.34
N LEU A 137 11.32 -3.29 9.52
CA LEU A 137 10.57 -4.41 8.90
C LEU A 137 10.23 -5.52 9.90
N ILE A 138 10.96 -5.61 11.02
CA ILE A 138 10.70 -6.57 12.08
C ILE A 138 10.43 -5.78 13.35
N VAL A 139 9.26 -5.99 13.93
CA VAL A 139 8.85 -5.40 15.21
C VAL A 139 8.41 -6.51 16.15
N GLU A 140 9.12 -6.66 17.25
CA GLU A 140 8.80 -7.61 18.31
C GLU A 140 8.60 -6.81 19.61
N ALA A 141 7.35 -6.66 20.03
CA ALA A 141 6.98 -5.80 21.14
C ALA A 141 5.63 -6.20 21.75
N PRO A 142 5.32 -5.77 23.00
CA PRO A 142 4.03 -6.01 23.61
C PRO A 142 2.88 -5.41 22.80
N ALA A 143 1.76 -6.14 22.73
CA ALA A 143 0.55 -5.67 22.07
C ALA A 143 -0.21 -4.67 22.94
N VAL A 144 -0.65 -3.58 22.33
CA VAL A 144 -1.65 -2.63 22.87
C VAL A 144 -2.92 -2.78 22.06
N VAL A 145 -3.94 -3.38 22.65
CA VAL A 145 -5.18 -3.71 21.95
C VAL A 145 -6.22 -2.63 22.21
N ILE A 146 -6.78 -2.07 21.15
CA ILE A 146 -7.86 -1.09 21.18
C ILE A 146 -8.96 -1.49 20.20
N ASP A 147 -10.18 -1.04 20.45
CA ASP A 147 -11.35 -1.38 19.65
C ASP A 147 -11.83 -0.22 18.77
N GLU A 148 -11.44 0.99 19.12
CA GLU A 148 -11.79 2.20 18.38
C GLU A 148 -10.56 3.08 18.14
N GLN A 149 -10.48 3.67 16.95
CA GLN A 149 -9.37 4.57 16.62
C GLN A 149 -9.29 5.82 17.48
N SER A 150 -10.40 6.26 18.07
CA SER A 150 -10.47 7.39 19.01
C SER A 150 -9.70 7.17 20.32
N GLN A 151 -9.41 5.92 20.67
CA GLN A 151 -8.67 5.58 21.89
C GLN A 151 -7.17 5.88 21.78
N LEU A 152 -6.61 5.91 20.56
CA LEU A 152 -5.16 6.05 20.37
C LEU A 152 -4.65 7.42 20.83
N LEU A 153 -5.34 8.50 20.48
CA LEU A 153 -4.87 9.85 20.79
C LEU A 153 -4.77 10.10 22.30
N PRO A 154 -5.79 9.82 23.13
CA PRO A 154 -5.67 9.97 24.59
C PRO A 154 -4.52 9.14 25.19
N MET A 155 -4.30 7.91 24.72
CA MET A 155 -3.18 7.07 25.18
C MET A 155 -1.82 7.66 24.78
N PHE A 156 -1.73 8.22 23.57
CA PHE A 156 -0.53 8.89 23.12
C PHE A 156 -0.22 10.15 23.95
N GLU A 157 -1.24 10.99 24.21
CA GLU A 157 -1.11 12.20 25.02
C GLU A 157 -0.78 11.91 26.49
N ALA A 158 -1.28 10.79 27.02
CA ALA A 158 -0.96 10.32 28.36
C ALA A 158 0.44 9.68 28.48
N GLY A 159 1.16 9.48 27.35
CA GLY A 159 2.47 8.82 27.34
C GLY A 159 2.40 7.30 27.54
N GLU A 160 1.23 6.69 27.48
CA GLU A 160 1.07 5.24 27.67
C GLU A 160 1.70 4.42 26.54
N LEU A 161 1.91 5.05 25.39
CA LEU A 161 2.52 4.48 24.20
C LEU A 161 4.03 4.80 24.08
N ASP A 162 4.63 5.53 25.02
CA ASP A 162 6.05 5.91 25.00
C ASP A 162 6.95 4.68 25.35
N ARG A 163 6.85 3.64 24.53
CA ARG A 163 7.55 2.37 24.59
C ARG A 163 7.46 1.61 23.28
N ASP A 164 8.26 0.56 23.13
CA ASP A 164 8.07 -0.40 22.05
C ASP A 164 6.70 -1.06 22.18
N CYS A 165 5.90 -1.03 21.09
CA CYS A 165 4.57 -1.62 21.10
C CYS A 165 4.06 -1.96 19.70
N VAL A 166 3.20 -2.98 19.64
CA VAL A 166 2.37 -3.27 18.48
C VAL A 166 0.93 -2.86 18.80
N VAL A 167 0.45 -1.80 18.18
CA VAL A 167 -0.94 -1.38 18.35
C VAL A 167 -1.84 -2.28 17.51
N VAL A 168 -2.80 -2.94 18.15
CA VAL A 168 -3.77 -3.83 17.50
C VAL A 168 -5.14 -3.18 17.57
N ILE A 169 -5.69 -2.77 16.42
CA ILE A 169 -7.03 -2.18 16.36
C ILE A 169 -7.98 -3.18 15.76
N ARG A 170 -8.99 -3.58 16.54
CA ARG A 170 -9.99 -4.58 16.17
C ARG A 170 -11.28 -3.92 15.70
N TYR A 171 -12.16 -4.72 15.12
CA TYR A 171 -13.51 -4.33 14.72
C TYR A 171 -13.54 -3.20 13.69
N GLN A 172 -12.56 -3.11 12.83
CA GLN A 172 -12.48 -2.11 11.76
C GLN A 172 -12.71 -2.72 10.37
N GLY A 173 -13.05 -4.01 10.34
CA GLY A 173 -13.32 -4.74 9.11
C GLY A 173 -14.67 -4.39 8.46
N PRO A 174 -14.96 -4.94 7.27
CA PRO A 174 -16.16 -4.60 6.49
C PRO A 174 -17.47 -4.97 7.19
N LYS A 175 -17.52 -6.08 7.94
CA LYS A 175 -18.72 -6.53 8.66
C LYS A 175 -18.92 -5.80 9.98
N ALA A 176 -17.82 -5.54 10.69
CA ALA A 176 -17.88 -4.92 12.00
C ALA A 176 -18.18 -3.42 11.93
N ASN A 177 -17.51 -2.67 11.04
CA ASN A 177 -17.56 -1.22 11.01
C ASN A 177 -17.50 -0.61 9.59
N GLY A 178 -17.77 -1.39 8.55
CA GLY A 178 -17.76 -0.88 7.17
C GLY A 178 -16.39 -0.40 6.69
N MET A 179 -15.31 -0.82 7.34
CA MET A 179 -13.92 -0.55 6.92
C MET A 179 -13.57 0.95 6.83
N PRO A 180 -13.68 1.71 7.93
CA PRO A 180 -13.36 3.14 7.94
C PRO A 180 -11.88 3.39 7.61
N GLU A 181 -11.56 4.62 7.19
CA GLU A 181 -10.19 5.03 6.95
C GLU A 181 -9.44 5.23 8.28
N LEU A 182 -8.30 4.56 8.44
CA LEU A 182 -7.49 4.57 9.67
C LEU A 182 -6.21 5.40 9.56
N HIS A 183 -6.05 6.19 8.51
CA HIS A 183 -4.84 6.98 8.27
C HIS A 183 -4.46 7.90 9.46
N LYS A 184 -5.46 8.41 10.19
CA LYS A 184 -5.24 9.29 11.34
C LYS A 184 -4.40 8.69 12.48
N LEU A 185 -4.23 7.38 12.51
CA LEU A 185 -3.45 6.69 13.53
C LEU A 185 -1.95 6.80 13.29
N THR A 186 -1.53 6.83 12.02
CA THR A 186 -0.12 6.74 11.64
C THR A 186 0.74 7.93 12.04
N PRO A 187 0.27 9.19 12.09
CA PRO A 187 1.09 10.29 12.57
C PRO A 187 1.59 10.09 14.00
N TYR A 188 0.76 9.61 14.91
CA TYR A 188 1.15 9.36 16.31
C TYR A 188 2.18 8.24 16.42
N LEU A 189 1.96 7.14 15.71
CA LEU A 189 2.89 6.03 15.65
C LEU A 189 4.21 6.43 14.97
N GLY A 190 4.16 7.30 13.96
CA GLY A 190 5.33 7.86 13.32
C GLY A 190 6.16 8.72 14.28
N ILE A 191 5.53 9.51 15.15
CA ILE A 191 6.21 10.30 16.20
C ILE A 191 6.90 9.37 17.21
N LEU A 192 6.25 8.28 17.62
CA LEU A 192 6.87 7.30 18.52
C LEU A 192 8.10 6.65 17.87
N GLN A 193 8.02 6.30 16.59
CA GLN A 193 9.14 5.79 15.81
C GLN A 193 10.29 6.81 15.71
N ASP A 194 9.99 8.10 15.52
CA ASP A 194 10.98 9.17 15.51
C ASP A 194 11.64 9.41 16.88
N ARG A 195 10.94 9.06 17.97
CA ARG A 195 11.48 9.04 19.33
C ARG A 195 12.36 7.82 19.61
N GLY A 196 12.48 6.88 18.66
CA GLY A 196 13.32 5.69 18.76
C GLY A 196 12.60 4.42 19.24
N TYR A 197 11.28 4.45 19.37
CA TYR A 197 10.51 3.27 19.73
C TYR A 197 10.26 2.38 18.53
N SER A 198 10.30 1.06 18.75
CA SER A 198 9.93 0.05 17.76
C SER A 198 8.41 -0.13 17.79
N VAL A 199 7.72 0.40 16.75
CA VAL A 199 6.25 0.41 16.71
C VAL A 199 5.71 -0.15 15.40
N ALA A 200 4.59 -0.89 15.49
CA ALA A 200 3.84 -1.39 14.36
C ALA A 200 2.33 -1.28 14.60
N LEU A 201 1.57 -1.41 13.54
CA LEU A 201 0.11 -1.46 13.57
C LEU A 201 -0.39 -2.78 13.00
N VAL A 202 -1.41 -3.36 13.62
CA VAL A 202 -2.15 -4.52 13.12
C VAL A 202 -3.64 -4.22 13.16
N THR A 203 -4.37 -4.44 12.06
CA THR A 203 -5.80 -4.19 12.00
C THR A 203 -6.49 -5.02 10.92
N ASP A 204 -7.75 -5.37 11.18
CA ASP A 204 -8.68 -5.93 10.19
C ASP A 204 -9.28 -4.83 9.26
N GLY A 205 -9.02 -3.57 9.59
CA GLY A 205 -9.40 -2.41 8.79
C GLY A 205 -8.44 -2.10 7.63
N ARG A 206 -8.63 -0.93 7.03
CA ARG A 206 -7.83 -0.42 5.91
C ARG A 206 -7.14 0.89 6.25
N MET A 207 -6.13 1.21 5.46
CA MET A 207 -5.39 2.44 5.60
C MET A 207 -4.97 2.98 4.24
N SER A 208 -4.91 4.30 4.11
CA SER A 208 -4.40 4.97 2.91
C SER A 208 -2.98 4.51 2.54
N GLY A 209 -2.70 4.44 1.24
CA GLY A 209 -1.35 4.17 0.73
C GLY A 209 -0.29 5.18 1.14
N ALA A 210 -0.68 6.38 1.60
CA ALA A 210 0.22 7.40 2.13
C ALA A 210 0.77 7.08 3.53
N SER A 211 0.25 6.06 4.21
CA SER A 211 0.69 5.61 5.54
C SER A 211 1.80 4.57 5.42
N GLY A 212 2.97 4.95 4.91
CA GLY A 212 4.00 3.97 4.56
C GLY A 212 5.18 3.87 5.52
N LYS A 213 5.39 4.85 6.42
CA LYS A 213 6.56 4.91 7.30
C LYS A 213 6.50 3.84 8.40
N VAL A 214 5.35 3.73 9.06
CA VAL A 214 5.12 2.76 10.13
C VAL A 214 4.70 1.43 9.51
N PRO A 215 5.33 0.30 9.86
CA PRO A 215 4.88 -1.01 9.38
C PRO A 215 3.46 -1.29 9.87
N ALA A 216 2.57 -1.57 8.94
CA ALA A 216 1.16 -1.80 9.22
C ALA A 216 0.64 -3.05 8.51
N ALA A 217 0.29 -4.07 9.29
CA ALA A 217 -0.44 -5.24 8.82
C ALA A 217 -1.94 -4.89 8.76
N ILE A 218 -2.47 -4.72 7.57
CA ILE A 218 -3.87 -4.33 7.34
C ILE A 218 -4.65 -5.44 6.68
N HIS A 219 -5.98 -5.32 6.65
CA HIS A 219 -6.88 -6.34 6.11
C HIS A 219 -6.70 -7.71 6.77
N VAL A 220 -6.43 -7.75 8.07
CA VAL A 220 -6.32 -9.03 8.80
C VAL A 220 -7.58 -9.83 8.59
N SER A 221 -7.42 -11.07 8.15
CA SER A 221 -8.52 -11.97 7.84
C SER A 221 -8.27 -13.34 8.48
N PRO A 222 -9.27 -13.87 9.22
CA PRO A 222 -10.62 -13.34 9.40
C PRO A 222 -10.68 -12.02 10.17
N GLU A 223 -11.68 -11.17 9.85
CA GLU A 223 -11.91 -9.95 10.59
C GLU A 223 -12.48 -10.21 11.99
N ALA A 224 -12.22 -9.33 12.94
CA ALA A 224 -12.83 -9.37 14.26
C ALA A 224 -14.26 -8.80 14.19
N VAL A 225 -15.25 -9.57 14.69
CA VAL A 225 -16.66 -9.17 14.80
C VAL A 225 -17.20 -9.53 16.17
N SER A 226 -18.12 -8.74 16.70
CA SER A 226 -18.58 -8.84 18.09
C SER A 226 -19.24 -10.18 18.45
N TYR A 227 -19.70 -10.94 17.47
CA TYR A 227 -20.32 -12.26 17.64
C TYR A 227 -19.39 -13.45 17.37
N THR A 228 -18.18 -13.21 16.85
CA THR A 228 -17.15 -14.22 16.83
C THR A 228 -16.37 -14.18 18.13
N HIS A 229 -16.48 -15.23 18.93
CA HIS A 229 -15.59 -15.45 20.07
C HIS A 229 -14.18 -15.75 19.56
N LEU A 230 -13.52 -14.76 18.99
CA LEU A 230 -12.08 -14.79 18.84
C LEU A 230 -11.49 -14.50 20.22
N THR A 231 -11.46 -15.53 21.05
CA THR A 231 -10.40 -15.60 22.05
C THR A 231 -9.12 -15.61 21.24
N LEU A 232 -8.38 -14.49 21.27
CA LEU A 232 -7.01 -14.48 20.79
C LEU A 232 -6.33 -15.64 21.51
N PRO A 233 -5.78 -16.64 20.80
CA PRO A 233 -4.94 -17.60 21.46
C PRO A 233 -3.85 -16.80 22.15
N THR A 234 -3.62 -17.08 23.42
CA THR A 234 -2.54 -16.48 24.18
C THR A 234 -1.27 -16.79 23.40
N ILE A 235 -0.64 -15.76 22.85
CA ILE A 235 0.60 -15.91 22.12
C ILE A 235 1.66 -16.19 23.18
N SER A 236 1.97 -17.45 23.40
CA SER A 236 3.24 -17.85 23.99
C SER A 236 4.26 -17.82 22.87
N CYS A 237 5.17 -16.84 22.92
CA CYS A 237 6.38 -16.82 22.12
C CYS A 237 7.21 -18.06 22.36
#